data_2b3f8f3c73f8ab2067d305707ebff0c7
#
_entry.id   2b3f8f3c73f8ab2067d305707ebff0c7
#
_cell.length_a   1.000
_cell.length_b   1.000
_cell.length_c   1.000
_cell.angle_alpha   90.00
_cell.angle_beta   90.00
_cell.angle_gamma   90.00
#
_symmetry.space_group_name_H-M   'P 1'
#
loop_
_entity.id
_entity.type
_entity.pdbx_description
1 polymer ?
#
loop_
_entity_poly.entity_id
_entity_poly.type
_entity_poly.pdbx_seq_one_letter_code
_entity_poly.pdbx_strand_id
1 'polypeptide(L)'
;MGRRSFALSAPPHLEELFFRADADPDVPLLLADFVDPTPPRGEFRTATREAGAGLPSLEVAVCAPALRILPLEKTARNPYEEFVFVGRASTCDVILRDVSVSKSHAVFERTRSGWLLRDNRSHNGTYLGERRLDAGERAPLGSGQALRFGAYAVYFVMPVELRRILETMGFLHE
;
A
#
# COMPACT_ATOMS: atom_id res chain seq x y z
N MET A 1 6.93 18.92 24.11
CA MET A 1 6.61 17.69 23.36
C MET A 1 5.44 17.01 24.05
N GLY A 2 4.21 17.31 23.62
CA GLY A 2 2.99 16.69 24.17
C GLY A 2 3.00 15.21 23.84
N ARG A 3 2.74 14.34 24.82
CA ARG A 3 2.52 12.92 24.58
C ARG A 3 1.18 12.80 23.88
N ARG A 4 1.19 12.47 22.59
CA ARG A 4 -0.02 12.07 21.89
C ARG A 4 -0.49 10.74 22.42
N SER A 5 -1.78 10.62 22.72
CA SER A 5 -2.38 9.39 23.23
C SER A 5 -3.41 8.85 22.24
N PHE A 6 -3.41 7.53 22.08
CA PHE A 6 -4.46 6.83 21.35
C PHE A 6 -5.73 6.73 22.19
N ALA A 7 -6.89 6.79 21.51
CA ALA A 7 -8.15 6.48 22.15
C ALA A 7 -8.15 5.02 22.62
N LEU A 8 -8.70 4.76 23.81
CA LEU A 8 -8.80 3.40 24.40
C LEU A 8 -9.56 2.39 23.50
N SER A 9 -10.29 2.87 22.50
CA SER A 9 -11.04 2.05 21.54
C SER A 9 -10.32 1.84 20.21
N ALA A 10 -9.10 2.38 20.03
CA ALA A 10 -8.36 2.23 18.79
C ALA A 10 -7.87 0.78 18.62
N PRO A 11 -7.99 0.20 17.40
CA PRO A 11 -7.41 -1.10 17.12
C PRO A 11 -5.90 -1.11 17.36
N PRO A 12 -5.31 -2.18 17.94
CA PRO A 12 -3.88 -2.22 18.33
C PRO A 12 -2.90 -1.94 17.17
N HIS A 13 -3.25 -2.34 15.96
CA HIS A 13 -2.39 -2.11 14.78
C HIS A 13 -2.27 -0.63 14.40
N LEU A 14 -3.20 0.23 14.85
CA LEU A 14 -3.13 1.67 14.58
C LEU A 14 -1.99 2.35 15.34
N GLU A 15 -1.57 1.82 16.49
CA GLU A 15 -0.40 2.32 17.22
C GLU A 15 0.88 2.07 16.41
N GLU A 16 1.03 0.87 15.83
CA GLU A 16 2.16 0.55 14.95
C GLU A 16 2.15 1.43 13.69
N LEU A 17 0.98 1.62 13.10
CA LEU A 17 0.77 2.46 11.94
C LEU A 17 1.19 3.91 12.20
N PHE A 18 0.79 4.45 13.34
CA PHE A 18 1.16 5.78 13.76
C PHE A 18 2.66 5.90 14.04
N PHE A 19 3.23 4.94 14.77
CA PHE A 19 4.66 4.94 15.09
C PHE A 19 5.51 4.92 13.82
N ARG A 20 5.14 4.14 12.81
CA ARG A 20 5.83 4.13 11.52
C ARG A 20 5.65 5.43 10.74
N ALA A 21 4.47 6.02 10.75
CA ALA A 21 4.20 7.31 10.12
C ALA A 21 4.96 8.47 10.77
N ASP A 22 5.28 8.35 12.06
CA ASP A 22 6.02 9.37 12.81
C ASP A 22 7.55 9.19 12.69
N ALA A 23 8.02 7.96 12.40
CA ALA A 23 9.43 7.64 12.31
C ALA A 23 10.13 8.29 11.10
N ASP A 24 9.49 8.31 9.94
CA ASP A 24 9.98 8.99 8.75
C ASP A 24 8.80 9.57 7.93
N PRO A 25 8.56 10.89 8.03
CA PRO A 25 7.43 11.53 7.36
C PRO A 25 7.55 11.57 5.83
N ASP A 26 8.74 11.31 5.29
CA ASP A 26 9.01 11.34 3.85
C ASP A 26 8.89 9.97 3.18
N VAL A 27 8.82 8.89 3.96
CA VAL A 27 8.68 7.53 3.45
C VAL A 27 7.20 7.16 3.32
N PRO A 28 6.68 6.97 2.09
CA PRO A 28 5.31 6.53 1.89
C PRO A 28 5.08 5.11 2.42
N LEU A 29 3.84 4.82 2.74
CA LEU A 29 3.40 3.51 3.19
C LEU A 29 2.48 2.89 2.13
N LEU A 30 2.65 1.59 1.89
CA LEU A 30 1.65 0.79 1.20
C LEU A 30 0.82 0.07 2.25
N LEU A 31 -0.46 0.39 2.30
CA LEU A 31 -1.43 -0.30 3.15
C LEU A 31 -2.02 -1.46 2.35
N ALA A 32 -1.85 -2.67 2.87
CA ALA A 32 -2.19 -3.92 2.20
C ALA A 32 -3.05 -4.82 3.09
N ASP A 33 -3.63 -5.87 2.52
CA ASP A 33 -4.41 -6.89 3.22
C ASP A 33 -5.59 -6.34 4.07
N PHE A 34 -6.14 -5.21 3.64
CA PHE A 34 -7.31 -4.58 4.26
C PHE A 34 -8.64 -5.24 3.89
N VAL A 35 -8.60 -6.25 3.03
CA VAL A 35 -9.75 -7.12 2.71
C VAL A 35 -9.47 -8.49 3.30
N ASP A 36 -10.42 -9.00 4.09
CA ASP A 36 -10.30 -10.34 4.70
C ASP A 36 -10.06 -11.39 3.59
N PRO A 37 -8.90 -12.08 3.59
CA PRO A 37 -8.61 -13.11 2.59
C PRO A 37 -9.36 -14.40 2.87
N THR A 38 -10.13 -14.53 3.96
CA THR A 38 -10.80 -15.76 4.35
C THR A 38 -12.00 -16.02 3.44
N PRO A 39 -11.90 -16.93 2.44
CA PRO A 39 -13.09 -17.38 1.73
C PRO A 39 -14.00 -18.10 2.74
N PRO A 40 -15.33 -17.96 2.63
CA PRO A 40 -16.26 -18.76 3.42
C PRO A 40 -15.91 -20.23 3.18
N ARG A 41 -15.74 -21.00 4.29
CA ARG A 41 -15.42 -22.42 4.26
C ARG A 41 -16.40 -23.15 3.32
N GLY A 42 -15.91 -23.68 2.21
CA GLY A 42 -16.67 -24.61 1.38
C GLY A 42 -16.65 -24.41 -0.13
N GLU A 43 -16.09 -23.34 -0.67
CA GLU A 43 -16.00 -23.18 -2.12
C GLU A 43 -14.55 -22.98 -2.56
N PHE A 44 -14.01 -23.97 -3.30
CA PHE A 44 -12.87 -23.77 -4.19
C PHE A 44 -13.33 -22.87 -5.34
N ARG A 45 -13.32 -21.56 -5.08
CA ARG A 45 -13.38 -20.59 -6.15
C ARG A 45 -11.94 -20.27 -6.52
N THR A 46 -11.57 -20.59 -7.75
CA THR A 46 -10.55 -19.81 -8.49
C THR A 46 -10.96 -18.37 -8.32
N ALA A 47 -10.28 -17.66 -7.43
CA ALA A 47 -10.63 -16.27 -7.12
C ALA A 47 -10.22 -15.39 -8.29
N THR A 48 -10.98 -15.47 -9.36
CA THR A 48 -11.15 -14.36 -10.28
C THR A 48 -12.03 -13.39 -9.51
N ARG A 49 -11.40 -12.53 -8.73
CA ARG A 49 -12.08 -11.40 -8.10
C ARG A 49 -12.70 -10.62 -9.26
N GLU A 50 -14.01 -10.63 -9.33
CA GLU A 50 -14.73 -9.85 -10.33
C GLU A 50 -14.22 -8.42 -10.24
N ALA A 51 -13.72 -7.90 -11.34
CA ALA A 51 -13.37 -6.50 -11.48
C ALA A 51 -14.68 -5.71 -11.36
N GLY A 52 -15.00 -5.27 -10.14
CA GLY A 52 -16.27 -4.58 -9.88
C GLY A 52 -16.67 -4.46 -8.41
N ALA A 53 -16.11 -5.26 -7.50
CA ALA A 53 -16.24 -4.96 -6.09
C ALA A 53 -15.29 -3.80 -5.77
N GLY A 54 -15.81 -2.60 -5.64
CA GLY A 54 -15.03 -1.41 -5.28
C GLY A 54 -14.19 -1.69 -4.03
N LEU A 55 -12.96 -1.17 -4.00
CA LEU A 55 -12.15 -1.23 -2.79
C LEU A 55 -12.85 -0.45 -1.67
N PRO A 56 -12.73 -0.87 -0.40
CA PRO A 56 -13.24 -0.09 0.72
C PRO A 56 -12.59 1.30 0.70
N SER A 57 -13.23 2.30 1.30
CA SER A 57 -12.57 3.60 1.46
C SER A 57 -11.31 3.47 2.30
N LEU A 58 -10.42 4.45 2.19
CA LEU A 58 -9.14 4.41 2.92
C LEU A 58 -9.35 4.37 4.44
N GLU A 59 -10.37 5.07 4.95
CA GLU A 59 -10.74 5.06 6.36
C GLU A 59 -11.16 3.66 6.83
N VAL A 60 -11.94 2.97 6.01
CA VAL A 60 -12.34 1.58 6.30
C VAL A 60 -11.14 0.63 6.19
N ALA A 61 -10.29 0.82 5.20
CA ALA A 61 -9.08 0.02 5.02
C ALA A 61 -8.12 0.14 6.22
N VAL A 62 -7.95 1.34 6.75
CA VAL A 62 -7.11 1.61 7.94
C VAL A 62 -7.59 0.84 9.18
N CYS A 63 -8.90 0.60 9.30
CA CYS A 63 -9.47 -0.14 10.42
C CYS A 63 -9.45 -1.66 10.23
N ALA A 64 -8.99 -2.17 9.10
CA ALA A 64 -9.02 -3.61 8.82
C ALA A 64 -8.10 -4.39 9.77
N PRO A 65 -8.58 -5.44 10.45
CA PRO A 65 -7.80 -6.17 11.46
C PRO A 65 -6.58 -6.91 10.87
N ALA A 66 -6.61 -7.23 9.58
CA ALA A 66 -5.52 -7.89 8.87
C ALA A 66 -4.59 -6.91 8.16
N LEU A 67 -4.77 -5.60 8.36
CA LEU A 67 -3.98 -4.56 7.69
C LEU A 67 -2.48 -4.80 7.85
N ARG A 68 -1.77 -4.82 6.73
CA ARG A 68 -0.31 -4.81 6.69
C ARG A 68 0.19 -3.46 6.22
N ILE A 69 1.23 -3.00 6.89
CA ILE A 69 1.91 -1.75 6.58
C ILE A 69 3.26 -2.09 5.98
N LEU A 70 3.47 -1.65 4.76
CA LEU A 70 4.69 -1.90 4.01
C LEU A 70 5.34 -0.56 3.70
N PRO A 71 6.41 -0.16 4.42
CA PRO A 71 7.15 1.05 4.09
C PRO A 71 7.72 0.96 2.67
N LEU A 72 7.59 2.03 1.91
CA LEU A 72 8.14 2.12 0.57
C LEU A 72 9.60 2.59 0.65
N GLU A 73 10.41 1.73 1.26
CA GLU A 73 11.81 1.99 1.52
C GLU A 73 12.71 1.17 0.60
N LYS A 74 13.80 1.79 0.22
CA LYS A 74 14.87 1.12 -0.49
C LYS A 74 15.64 0.18 0.44
N THR A 75 15.99 -0.97 -0.08
CA THR A 75 16.82 -1.95 0.61
C THR A 75 18.14 -2.20 -0.13
N ALA A 76 19.12 -2.81 0.56
CA ALA A 76 20.37 -3.21 -0.06
C ALA A 76 20.24 -4.31 -1.15
N ARG A 77 19.05 -4.88 -1.33
CA ARG A 77 18.76 -5.91 -2.35
C ARG A 77 18.75 -5.34 -3.77
N ASN A 78 18.53 -4.04 -3.88
CA ASN A 78 18.38 -3.31 -5.13
C ASN A 78 19.54 -2.28 -5.26
N PRO A 79 20.34 -2.33 -6.33
CA PRO A 79 21.47 -1.42 -6.51
C PRO A 79 21.09 -0.01 -6.99
N TYR A 80 19.83 0.20 -7.41
CA TYR A 80 19.41 1.48 -8.00
C TYR A 80 18.84 2.40 -6.91
N GLU A 81 19.55 3.47 -6.57
CA GLU A 81 19.23 4.34 -5.44
C GLU A 81 17.89 5.09 -5.55
N GLU A 82 17.48 5.44 -6.77
CA GLU A 82 16.27 6.24 -7.03
C GLU A 82 15.00 5.39 -7.15
N PHE A 83 15.13 4.06 -7.18
CA PHE A 83 14.03 3.15 -7.46
C PHE A 83 13.76 2.21 -6.28
N VAL A 84 12.47 2.06 -5.95
CA VAL A 84 11.99 1.03 -5.04
C VAL A 84 11.22 -0.01 -5.85
N PHE A 85 11.74 -1.23 -5.89
CA PHE A 85 11.12 -2.34 -6.62
C PHE A 85 10.08 -3.05 -5.78
N VAL A 86 8.93 -3.26 -6.37
CA VAL A 86 7.81 -3.99 -5.77
C VAL A 86 7.51 -5.23 -6.60
N GLY A 87 7.38 -6.37 -5.94
CA GLY A 87 7.08 -7.62 -6.62
C GLY A 87 7.10 -8.83 -5.68
N ARG A 88 6.93 -10.00 -6.27
CA ARG A 88 6.87 -11.25 -5.51
C ARG A 88 8.25 -11.84 -5.17
N ALA A 89 9.30 -11.44 -5.89
CA ALA A 89 10.64 -11.95 -5.65
C ALA A 89 11.27 -11.38 -4.38
N SER A 90 12.11 -12.17 -3.73
CA SER A 90 12.87 -11.76 -2.55
C SER A 90 13.94 -10.69 -2.84
N THR A 91 14.24 -10.43 -4.11
CA THR A 91 15.14 -9.37 -4.56
C THR A 91 14.48 -7.99 -4.64
N CYS A 92 13.16 -7.91 -4.51
CA CYS A 92 12.45 -6.64 -4.44
C CYS A 92 12.61 -5.98 -3.06
N ASP A 93 12.50 -4.65 -3.04
CA ASP A 93 12.50 -3.88 -1.80
C ASP A 93 11.23 -4.14 -1.01
N VAL A 94 10.07 -4.07 -1.67
CA VAL A 94 8.77 -4.43 -1.10
C VAL A 94 8.29 -5.75 -1.70
N ILE A 95 8.09 -6.74 -0.84
CA ILE A 95 7.70 -8.09 -1.26
C ILE A 95 6.20 -8.30 -1.05
N LEU A 96 5.48 -8.50 -2.16
CA LEU A 96 4.06 -8.84 -2.17
C LEU A 96 3.91 -10.33 -2.51
N ARG A 97 3.51 -11.14 -1.53
CA ARG A 97 3.41 -12.60 -1.65
C ARG A 97 2.06 -13.02 -2.21
N ASP A 98 1.82 -12.67 -3.47
CA ASP A 98 0.60 -13.05 -4.18
C ASP A 98 0.94 -13.60 -5.56
N VAL A 99 0.23 -14.63 -6.00
CA VAL A 99 0.48 -15.34 -7.27
C VAL A 99 0.21 -14.48 -8.49
N SER A 100 -0.68 -13.48 -8.38
CA SER A 100 -0.99 -12.53 -9.45
C SER A 100 0.09 -11.47 -9.63
N VAL A 101 0.97 -11.31 -8.63
CA VAL A 101 2.08 -10.35 -8.67
C VAL A 101 3.29 -10.95 -9.36
N SER A 102 3.85 -10.27 -10.35
CA SER A 102 5.07 -10.68 -11.04
C SER A 102 6.30 -10.61 -10.11
N LYS A 103 7.37 -11.34 -10.44
CA LYS A 103 8.61 -11.37 -9.65
C LYS A 103 9.17 -9.97 -9.40
N SER A 104 9.24 -9.13 -10.42
CA SER A 104 9.50 -7.70 -10.35
C SER A 104 8.37 -7.01 -11.08
N HIS A 105 7.37 -6.52 -10.34
CA HIS A 105 6.07 -6.14 -10.91
C HIS A 105 6.02 -4.67 -11.30
N ALA A 106 6.44 -3.81 -10.40
CA ALA A 106 6.39 -2.37 -10.57
C ALA A 106 7.59 -1.69 -9.91
N VAL A 107 7.80 -0.44 -10.29
CA VAL A 107 8.86 0.41 -9.78
C VAL A 107 8.27 1.72 -9.30
N PHE A 108 8.57 2.09 -8.09
CA PHE A 108 8.34 3.43 -7.57
C PHE A 108 9.63 4.24 -7.74
N GLU A 109 9.49 5.45 -8.22
CA GLU A 109 10.58 6.39 -8.46
C GLU A 109 10.34 7.65 -7.61
N ARG A 110 11.32 8.00 -6.78
CA ARG A 110 11.30 9.26 -6.04
C ARG A 110 11.87 10.37 -6.91
N THR A 111 11.11 11.44 -7.09
CA THR A 111 11.52 12.63 -7.84
C THR A 111 11.43 13.88 -6.95
N ARG A 112 11.94 15.00 -7.44
CA ARG A 112 11.80 16.29 -6.74
C ARG A 112 10.35 16.76 -6.60
N SER A 113 9.47 16.32 -7.50
CA SER A 113 8.06 16.67 -7.53
C SER A 113 7.14 15.65 -6.85
N GLY A 114 7.69 14.59 -6.27
CA GLY A 114 6.93 13.52 -5.61
C GLY A 114 7.27 12.14 -6.14
N TRP A 115 6.34 11.22 -5.98
CA TRP A 115 6.50 9.82 -6.36
C TRP A 115 5.84 9.51 -7.69
N LEU A 116 6.50 8.68 -8.49
CA LEU A 116 5.97 8.12 -9.73
C LEU A 116 5.87 6.60 -9.62
N LEU A 117 4.86 6.03 -10.25
CA LEU A 117 4.68 4.59 -10.41
C LEU A 117 4.85 4.20 -11.86
N ARG A 118 5.56 3.11 -12.12
CA ARG A 118 5.74 2.53 -13.44
C ARG A 118 5.56 1.02 -13.40
N ASP A 119 4.80 0.47 -14.35
CA ASP A 119 4.74 -0.97 -14.57
C ASP A 119 6.08 -1.49 -15.10
N ASN A 120 6.59 -2.58 -14.53
CA ASN A 120 7.84 -3.20 -14.94
C ASN A 120 7.63 -4.43 -15.84
N ARG A 121 6.79 -4.28 -16.86
CA ARG A 121 6.39 -5.35 -17.79
C ARG A 121 5.75 -6.54 -17.04
N SER A 122 4.86 -6.22 -16.13
CA SER A 122 4.19 -7.24 -15.33
C SER A 122 3.23 -8.07 -16.19
N HIS A 123 2.99 -9.32 -15.77
CA HIS A 123 2.10 -10.23 -16.51
C HIS A 123 0.64 -9.76 -16.43
N ASN A 124 0.18 -9.39 -15.25
CA ASN A 124 -1.22 -9.04 -14.99
C ASN A 124 -1.50 -7.53 -14.97
N GLY A 125 -0.48 -6.69 -15.13
CA GLY A 125 -0.59 -5.25 -15.19
C GLY A 125 -0.60 -4.55 -13.83
N THR A 126 -0.20 -3.28 -13.86
CA THR A 126 -0.25 -2.33 -12.74
C THR A 126 -1.39 -1.35 -12.99
N TYR A 127 -2.14 -1.02 -11.95
CA TYR A 127 -3.30 -0.15 -12.04
C TYR A 127 -3.23 0.98 -11.03
N LEU A 128 -3.67 2.15 -11.46
CA LEU A 128 -3.89 3.34 -10.64
C LEU A 128 -5.40 3.57 -10.55
N GLY A 129 -6.01 3.22 -9.43
CA GLY A 129 -7.45 3.05 -9.34
C GLY A 129 -7.92 1.96 -10.32
N GLU A 130 -8.87 2.30 -11.18
CA GLU A 130 -9.39 1.40 -12.22
C GLU A 130 -8.57 1.45 -13.53
N ARG A 131 -7.70 2.44 -13.69
CA ARG A 131 -6.92 2.63 -14.92
C ARG A 131 -5.66 1.77 -14.91
N ARG A 132 -5.51 0.93 -15.92
CA ARG A 132 -4.27 0.22 -16.19
C ARG A 132 -3.21 1.19 -16.71
N LEU A 133 -1.98 1.08 -16.21
CA LEU A 133 -0.85 1.82 -16.74
C LEU A 133 -0.38 1.23 -18.07
N ASP A 134 -0.02 2.10 -18.99
CA ASP A 134 0.61 1.69 -20.26
C ASP A 134 2.07 1.27 -20.02
N ALA A 135 2.62 0.50 -20.96
CA ALA A 135 3.99 0.06 -20.90
C ALA A 135 4.96 1.25 -20.92
N GLY A 136 5.77 1.37 -19.86
CA GLY A 136 6.73 2.47 -19.72
C GLY A 136 6.15 3.79 -19.22
N GLU A 137 4.84 3.87 -19.03
CA GLU A 137 4.20 5.05 -18.44
C GLU A 137 4.73 5.31 -17.03
N ARG A 138 5.00 6.58 -16.75
CA ARG A 138 5.35 7.10 -15.43
C ARG A 138 4.16 7.87 -14.87
N ALA A 139 3.37 7.24 -14.03
CA ALA A 139 2.17 7.84 -13.44
C ALA A 139 2.50 8.55 -12.13
N PRO A 140 2.19 9.84 -11.98
CA PRO A 140 2.37 10.55 -10.71
C PRO A 140 1.40 9.99 -9.65
N LEU A 141 1.90 9.88 -8.43
CA LEU A 141 1.13 9.37 -7.29
C LEU A 141 0.74 10.50 -6.34
N GLY A 142 -0.54 10.49 -5.96
CA GLY A 142 -1.07 11.26 -4.85
C GLY A 142 -1.31 10.37 -3.63
N SER A 143 -1.22 10.95 -2.44
CA SER A 143 -1.54 10.23 -1.21
C SER A 143 -3.02 9.83 -1.19
N GLY A 144 -3.31 8.64 -0.66
CA GLY A 144 -4.65 8.05 -0.60
C GLY A 144 -5.07 7.32 -1.88
N GLN A 145 -4.22 7.23 -2.88
CA GLN A 145 -4.56 6.52 -4.11
C GLN A 145 -4.53 5.00 -3.95
N ALA A 146 -5.56 4.35 -4.48
CA ALA A 146 -5.61 2.90 -4.62
C ALA A 146 -4.73 2.46 -5.79
N LEU A 147 -3.89 1.47 -5.55
CA LEU A 147 -3.04 0.81 -6.53
C LEU A 147 -3.40 -0.67 -6.58
N ARG A 148 -3.17 -1.30 -7.73
CA ARG A 148 -3.35 -2.74 -7.87
C ARG A 148 -2.23 -3.34 -8.71
N PHE A 149 -1.62 -4.40 -8.19
CA PHE A 149 -0.57 -5.18 -8.85
C PHE A 149 -1.13 -6.56 -9.20
N GLY A 150 -1.58 -6.74 -10.44
CA GLY A 150 -2.41 -7.88 -10.79
C GLY A 150 -3.75 -7.85 -10.04
N ALA A 151 -4.01 -8.82 -9.17
CA ALA A 151 -5.19 -8.84 -8.30
C ALA A 151 -4.94 -8.23 -6.90
N TYR A 152 -3.69 -7.95 -6.55
CA TYR A 152 -3.31 -7.48 -5.22
C TYR A 152 -3.46 -5.97 -5.08
N ALA A 153 -4.38 -5.54 -4.23
CA ALA A 153 -4.69 -4.13 -4.02
C ALA A 153 -3.96 -3.56 -2.80
N VAL A 154 -3.50 -2.32 -2.91
CA VAL A 154 -2.88 -1.55 -1.83
C VAL A 154 -3.33 -0.09 -1.92
N TYR A 155 -3.21 0.65 -0.81
CA TYR A 155 -3.27 2.11 -0.82
C TYR A 155 -1.87 2.68 -0.68
N PHE A 156 -1.53 3.65 -1.54
CA PHE A 156 -0.34 4.48 -1.38
C PHE A 156 -0.69 5.68 -0.50
N VAL A 157 -0.04 5.81 0.65
CA VAL A 157 -0.37 6.85 1.62
C VAL A 157 0.89 7.52 2.14
N MET A 158 0.93 8.85 2.09
CA MET A 158 1.96 9.62 2.77
C MET A 158 1.67 9.68 4.28
N PRO A 159 2.69 9.63 5.14
CA PRO A 159 2.52 9.65 6.59
C PRO A 159 1.68 10.83 7.10
N VAL A 160 1.85 12.00 6.51
CA VAL A 160 1.09 13.20 6.87
C VAL A 160 -0.42 13.03 6.63
N GLU A 161 -0.80 12.40 5.53
CA GLU A 161 -2.20 12.12 5.22
C GLU A 161 -2.80 11.06 6.13
N LEU A 162 -2.02 10.00 6.41
CA LEU A 162 -2.44 8.96 7.33
C LEU A 162 -2.72 9.54 8.72
N ARG A 163 -1.84 10.41 9.21
CA ARG A 163 -2.03 11.10 10.49
C ARG A 163 -3.33 11.89 10.48
N ARG A 164 -3.60 12.66 9.44
CA ARG A 164 -4.84 13.44 9.30
C ARG A 164 -6.08 12.55 9.34
N ILE A 165 -6.04 11.40 8.71
CA ILE A 165 -7.14 10.42 8.74
C ILE A 165 -7.36 9.93 10.16
N LEU A 166 -6.33 9.52 10.87
CA LEU A 166 -6.42 9.02 12.24
C LEU A 166 -6.94 10.09 13.22
N GLU A 167 -6.53 11.35 13.05
CA GLU A 167 -7.04 12.50 13.82
C GLU A 167 -8.53 12.73 13.53
N THR A 168 -8.92 12.73 12.25
CA THR A 168 -10.31 12.93 11.83
C THR A 168 -11.23 11.82 12.35
N MET A 169 -10.73 10.59 12.42
CA MET A 169 -11.45 9.43 12.98
C MET A 169 -11.47 9.42 14.52
N GLY A 170 -10.81 10.36 15.18
CA GLY A 170 -10.74 10.46 16.63
C GLY A 170 -9.85 9.41 17.30
N PHE A 171 -8.95 8.77 16.57
CA PHE A 171 -8.00 7.81 17.13
C PHE A 171 -6.74 8.47 17.70
N LEU A 172 -6.46 9.72 17.31
CA LEU A 172 -5.34 10.52 17.81
C LEU A 172 -5.86 11.79 18.46
N HIS A 173 -5.33 12.10 19.63
CA HIS A 173 -5.59 13.34 20.35
C HIS A 173 -4.25 14.04 20.64
N GLU A 174 -4.24 15.39 20.55
CA GLU A 174 -3.11 16.19 21.01
C GLU A 174 -2.91 16.13 22.51
#